data_1bae29e4ee24ceb2315d6aac1ee169cb
#
_entry.id   1bae29e4ee24ceb2315d6aac1ee169cb
#
_cell.length_a   1.000
_cell.length_b   1.000
_cell.length_c   1.000
_cell.angle_alpha   90.00
_cell.angle_beta   90.00
_cell.angle_gamma   90.00
#
_symmetry.space_group_name_H-M   'P 1'
#
loop_
_entity.id
_entity.type
_entity.pdbx_description
1 polymer ?
#
loop_
_entity_poly.entity_id
_entity_poly.type
_entity_poly.pdbx_seq_one_letter_code
_entity_poly.pdbx_strand_id
1 'polypeptide(L)'
;DMVRFNGGRIRQAGSVTQRELALQLIEGDRQVRGTLELTGDIGADRFPLRQLHDALSTLVREAPPDPHLCFPDAVSTTEDREDDRLPPTSAVLPLILAEQRDLQPVGIYMAGRIAEGVATSSGLRRWYETHTFDLDLSLCLGLGPRERDRSVKLTLGGTRWDPAEVERQLATAAAKAERLRADRVRVAPGAYRTYIAPSGWKMILRTLGWRGAFSHRAVANGTSPFAALHRGERLSTRVSISENHSLGWTAPFSPDGFRRRLELPLVEEGRVSSVCVAPRTALEYGVPHTGATAEENPGSIEVAAGDLPLAEIPERIGDGLYLDHLHYLNLSDRGTASVTGLTRFAAFRVRDGRIAEPLEIVRFDDSVLQLLGERLIGLTAERERLPEGRSYHRRALGGALLPGAIVEGLRIVS
;
A
#
# COMPACT_ATOMS: atom_id res chain seq x y z
N ASP A 1 -12.40 15.90 3.01
CA ASP A 1 -11.77 16.72 4.06
C ASP A 1 -10.32 16.31 4.24
N MET A 2 -9.49 17.27 4.63
CA MET A 2 -8.08 17.07 4.95
C MET A 2 -7.70 17.94 6.14
N VAL A 3 -6.98 17.35 7.10
CA VAL A 3 -6.41 18.08 8.25
C VAL A 3 -4.96 17.68 8.45
N ARG A 4 -4.06 18.65 8.45
CA ARG A 4 -2.63 18.44 8.74
C ARG A 4 -2.31 18.91 10.16
N PHE A 5 -1.56 18.06 10.84
CA PHE A 5 -1.08 18.28 12.21
C PHE A 5 0.43 18.59 12.19
N ASN A 6 0.85 19.47 13.06
CA ASN A 6 2.26 19.69 13.35
C ASN A 6 2.43 20.22 14.78
N GLY A 7 3.10 19.45 15.61
CA GLY A 7 3.36 19.82 17.00
C GLY A 7 2.09 19.96 17.85
N GLY A 8 1.18 18.98 17.76
CA GLY A 8 -0.07 18.98 18.54
C GLY A 8 -1.09 20.03 18.12
N ARG A 9 -0.88 20.70 16.99
CA ARG A 9 -1.78 21.75 16.49
C ARG A 9 -2.23 21.46 15.08
N ILE A 10 -3.46 21.88 14.76
CA ILE A 10 -3.94 21.90 13.38
C ILE A 10 -3.17 23.01 12.65
N ARG A 11 -2.39 22.62 11.64
CA ARG A 11 -1.67 23.55 10.79
C ARG A 11 -2.48 23.99 9.59
N GLN A 12 -3.26 23.08 9.04
CA GLN A 12 -4.08 23.30 7.85
C GLN A 12 -5.30 22.39 7.92
N ALA A 13 -6.45 22.95 7.61
CA ALA A 13 -7.68 22.20 7.40
C ALA A 13 -8.39 22.74 6.16
N GLY A 14 -9.06 21.86 5.44
CA GLY A 14 -9.83 22.21 4.26
C GLY A 14 -10.54 21.04 3.65
N SER A 15 -11.41 21.35 2.70
CA SER A 15 -12.09 20.38 1.87
C SER A 15 -11.73 20.63 0.41
N VAL A 16 -11.41 19.55 -0.30
CA VAL A 16 -11.05 19.60 -1.73
C VAL A 16 -11.86 18.55 -2.47
N THR A 17 -12.48 18.95 -3.57
CA THR A 17 -13.12 18.01 -4.50
C THR A 17 -12.35 18.04 -5.80
N GLN A 18 -11.83 16.87 -6.20
CA GLN A 18 -11.13 16.69 -7.47
C GLN A 18 -11.95 15.75 -8.35
N ARG A 19 -12.12 16.11 -9.62
CA ARG A 19 -12.79 15.28 -10.61
C ARG A 19 -11.92 15.24 -11.86
N GLU A 20 -11.46 14.09 -12.23
CA GLU A 20 -10.65 13.88 -13.42
C GLU A 20 -11.38 12.95 -14.38
N LEU A 21 -11.41 13.31 -15.63
CA LEU A 21 -11.88 12.46 -16.73
C LEU A 21 -10.68 12.10 -17.61
N ALA A 22 -10.51 10.82 -17.88
CA ALA A 22 -9.63 10.34 -18.94
C ALA A 22 -10.51 9.90 -20.13
N LEU A 23 -10.35 10.55 -21.27
CA LEU A 23 -11.03 10.20 -22.52
C LEU A 23 -10.06 9.41 -23.40
N GLN A 24 -10.48 8.23 -23.82
CA GLN A 24 -9.76 7.39 -24.79
C GLN A 24 -10.58 7.31 -26.07
N LEU A 25 -9.98 7.62 -27.19
CA LEU A 25 -10.55 7.42 -28.52
C LEU A 25 -9.83 6.29 -29.23
N ILE A 26 -10.62 5.43 -29.88
CA ILE A 26 -10.16 4.27 -30.64
C ILE A 26 -10.76 4.36 -32.04
N GLU A 27 -9.91 4.26 -33.07
CA GLU A 27 -10.31 4.20 -34.47
C GLU A 27 -9.50 3.05 -35.15
N GLY A 28 -10.20 1.97 -35.48
CA GLY A 28 -9.54 0.74 -35.97
C GLY A 28 -8.59 0.15 -34.92
N ASP A 29 -7.32 0.07 -35.29
CA ASP A 29 -6.22 -0.44 -34.45
C ASP A 29 -5.40 0.68 -33.75
N ARG A 30 -5.90 1.91 -33.77
CA ARG A 30 -5.22 3.08 -33.22
C ARG A 30 -5.94 3.63 -32.01
N GLN A 31 -5.20 4.17 -31.08
CA GLN A 31 -5.75 4.77 -29.87
C GLN A 31 -4.97 6.00 -29.42
N VAL A 32 -5.68 6.93 -28.81
CA VAL A 32 -5.11 8.08 -28.11
C VAL A 32 -5.88 8.33 -26.83
N ARG A 33 -5.23 8.95 -25.85
CA ARG A 33 -5.83 9.26 -24.55
C ARG A 33 -5.49 10.68 -24.14
N GLY A 34 -6.46 11.38 -23.57
CA GLY A 34 -6.28 12.70 -22.96
C GLY A 34 -7.01 12.79 -21.63
N THR A 35 -6.59 13.70 -20.77
CA THR A 35 -7.19 13.92 -19.45
C THR A 35 -7.72 15.33 -19.33
N LEU A 36 -8.76 15.50 -18.54
CA LEU A 36 -9.40 16.76 -18.25
C LEU A 36 -9.85 16.81 -16.80
N GLU A 37 -9.55 17.89 -16.08
CA GLU A 37 -10.16 18.16 -14.79
C GLU A 37 -11.57 18.73 -14.99
N LEU A 38 -12.55 18.18 -14.25
CA LEU A 38 -13.94 18.58 -14.34
C LEU A 38 -14.32 19.45 -13.14
N THR A 39 -15.14 20.46 -13.38
CA THR A 39 -15.74 21.28 -12.32
C THR A 39 -16.88 20.55 -11.60
N GLY A 40 -17.55 19.63 -12.31
CA GLY A 40 -18.76 18.93 -11.88
C GLY A 40 -20.05 19.66 -12.26
N ASP A 41 -19.95 20.79 -12.95
CA ASP A 41 -21.07 21.44 -13.62
C ASP A 41 -21.10 21.00 -15.09
N ILE A 42 -22.16 20.31 -15.49
CA ILE A 42 -22.29 19.74 -16.84
C ILE A 42 -22.24 20.85 -17.94
N GLY A 43 -22.77 22.02 -17.65
CA GLY A 43 -22.75 23.13 -18.57
C GLY A 43 -21.35 23.65 -18.81
N ALA A 44 -20.59 23.87 -17.72
CA ALA A 44 -19.22 24.33 -17.78
C ALA A 44 -18.27 23.27 -18.37
N ASP A 45 -18.47 22.00 -18.06
CA ASP A 45 -17.57 20.91 -18.47
C ASP A 45 -17.77 20.51 -19.95
N ARG A 46 -18.93 20.79 -20.54
CA ARG A 46 -19.29 20.39 -21.92
C ARG A 46 -18.36 20.94 -22.98
N PHE A 47 -17.98 22.20 -22.91
CA PHE A 47 -17.14 22.84 -23.91
C PHE A 47 -15.69 22.31 -23.87
N PRO A 48 -14.99 22.27 -22.72
CA PRO A 48 -13.66 21.68 -22.64
C PRO A 48 -13.63 20.19 -23.05
N LEU A 49 -14.69 19.42 -22.72
CA LEU A 49 -14.80 18.03 -23.13
C LEU A 49 -14.90 17.88 -24.66
N ARG A 50 -15.67 18.75 -25.35
CA ARG A 50 -15.72 18.76 -26.81
C ARG A 50 -14.38 19.11 -27.41
N GLN A 51 -13.69 20.13 -26.90
CA GLN A 51 -12.35 20.50 -27.37
C GLN A 51 -11.37 19.35 -27.24
N LEU A 52 -11.38 18.64 -26.10
CA LEU A 52 -10.54 17.42 -25.88
C LEU A 52 -10.89 16.35 -26.91
N HIS A 53 -12.19 16.07 -27.11
CA HIS A 53 -12.65 15.07 -28.06
C HIS A 53 -12.19 15.40 -29.48
N ASP A 54 -12.35 16.65 -29.95
CA ASP A 54 -11.99 17.07 -31.29
C ASP A 54 -10.46 17.00 -31.51
N ALA A 55 -9.68 17.40 -30.52
CA ALA A 55 -8.23 17.23 -30.54
C ALA A 55 -7.80 15.76 -30.65
N LEU A 56 -8.38 14.89 -29.83
CA LEU A 56 -8.09 13.47 -29.89
C LEU A 56 -8.56 12.81 -31.18
N SER A 57 -9.69 13.27 -31.76
CA SER A 57 -10.20 12.81 -33.07
C SER A 57 -9.27 13.12 -34.24
N THR A 58 -8.49 14.17 -34.11
CA THR A 58 -7.44 14.48 -35.08
C THR A 58 -6.22 13.61 -34.85
N LEU A 59 -5.77 13.50 -33.59
CA LEU A 59 -4.56 12.75 -33.21
C LEU A 59 -4.67 11.23 -33.43
N VAL A 60 -5.86 10.64 -33.28
CA VAL A 60 -6.01 9.19 -33.42
C VAL A 60 -5.69 8.72 -34.83
N ARG A 61 -5.93 9.53 -35.86
CA ARG A 61 -5.64 9.22 -37.26
C ARG A 61 -4.14 9.16 -37.55
N GLU A 62 -3.34 9.93 -36.78
CA GLU A 62 -1.88 9.98 -36.90
C GLU A 62 -1.18 9.04 -35.93
N ALA A 63 -1.90 8.49 -34.95
CA ALA A 63 -1.33 7.57 -34.00
C ALA A 63 -0.82 6.28 -34.69
N PRO A 64 0.26 5.66 -34.22
CA PRO A 64 0.69 4.38 -34.77
C PRO A 64 -0.33 3.28 -34.45
N PRO A 65 -0.43 2.24 -35.32
CA PRO A 65 -1.20 1.04 -35.02
C PRO A 65 -0.74 0.38 -33.74
N ASP A 66 -1.69 -0.09 -32.95
CA ASP A 66 -1.43 -0.82 -31.71
C ASP A 66 -1.92 -2.28 -31.85
N PRO A 67 -1.01 -3.24 -32.11
CA PRO A 67 -1.39 -4.64 -32.32
C PRO A 67 -1.96 -5.33 -31.08
N HIS A 68 -1.81 -4.72 -29.90
CA HIS A 68 -2.32 -5.23 -28.63
C HIS A 68 -3.39 -4.33 -28.04
N LEU A 69 -4.05 -3.54 -28.89
CA LEU A 69 -5.18 -2.72 -28.47
C LEU A 69 -6.29 -3.60 -27.91
N CYS A 70 -6.74 -3.30 -26.71
CA CYS A 70 -7.86 -3.98 -26.08
C CYS A 70 -8.74 -2.99 -25.31
N PHE A 71 -10.02 -3.29 -25.33
CA PHE A 71 -11.05 -2.60 -24.54
C PHE A 71 -12.17 -3.60 -24.25
N PRO A 72 -12.92 -3.42 -23.16
CA PRO A 72 -14.04 -4.30 -22.87
C PRO A 72 -15.18 -4.04 -23.87
N ASP A 73 -15.59 -5.08 -24.57
CA ASP A 73 -16.69 -5.06 -25.55
C ASP A 73 -18.06 -5.43 -24.97
N ALA A 74 -18.09 -5.81 -23.71
CA ALA A 74 -19.30 -6.25 -23.02
C ALA A 74 -20.26 -5.07 -22.77
N VAL A 75 -21.52 -5.22 -23.20
CA VAL A 75 -22.60 -4.33 -22.79
C VAL A 75 -23.07 -4.75 -21.41
N SER A 76 -22.70 -3.99 -20.39
CA SER A 76 -23.13 -4.25 -19.00
C SER A 76 -23.12 -2.99 -18.16
N THR A 77 -24.03 -2.92 -17.21
CA THR A 77 -24.05 -1.84 -16.20
C THR A 77 -23.86 -2.45 -14.83
N THR A 78 -22.90 -1.92 -14.06
CA THR A 78 -22.73 -2.22 -12.64
C THR A 78 -22.56 -0.93 -11.88
N GLU A 79 -23.21 -0.85 -10.72
CA GLU A 79 -23.13 0.29 -9.84
C GLU A 79 -23.03 -0.21 -8.40
N ASP A 80 -21.88 -0.02 -7.79
CA ASP A 80 -21.60 -0.39 -6.42
C ASP A 80 -21.39 0.91 -5.61
N ARG A 81 -22.29 1.19 -4.68
CA ARG A 81 -22.21 2.35 -3.78
C ARG A 81 -22.26 1.88 -2.35
N GLU A 82 -21.27 2.29 -1.57
CA GLU A 82 -21.24 2.08 -0.14
C GLU A 82 -21.77 3.32 0.60
N ASP A 83 -22.56 3.11 1.63
CA ASP A 83 -23.04 4.18 2.48
C ASP A 83 -21.88 4.90 3.18
N ASP A 84 -22.07 6.21 3.40
CA ASP A 84 -21.17 6.99 4.24
C ASP A 84 -21.36 6.60 5.70
N ARG A 85 -20.33 5.99 6.30
CA ARG A 85 -20.30 5.58 7.70
C ARG A 85 -19.23 6.34 8.50
N LEU A 86 -18.72 7.42 7.93
CA LEU A 86 -17.70 8.23 8.57
C LEU A 86 -18.34 9.34 9.40
N PRO A 87 -17.84 9.60 10.60
CA PRO A 87 -18.26 10.77 11.35
C PRO A 87 -17.75 12.05 10.69
N PRO A 88 -18.37 13.20 10.96
CA PRO A 88 -17.83 14.47 10.49
C PRO A 88 -16.44 14.70 11.08
N THR A 89 -15.56 15.32 10.31
CA THR A 89 -14.16 15.58 10.68
C THR A 89 -14.04 16.27 12.05
N SER A 90 -14.98 17.18 12.38
CA SER A 90 -15.01 17.87 13.69
C SER A 90 -15.17 16.93 14.88
N ALA A 91 -15.81 15.78 14.71
CA ALA A 91 -15.97 14.78 15.77
C ALA A 91 -14.72 13.88 15.94
N VAL A 92 -13.90 13.78 14.90
CA VAL A 92 -12.67 12.96 14.90
C VAL A 92 -11.49 13.69 15.53
N LEU A 93 -11.38 14.99 15.31
CA LEU A 93 -10.22 15.80 15.72
C LEU A 93 -9.95 15.81 17.24
N PRO A 94 -10.97 15.92 18.11
CA PRO A 94 -10.72 15.89 19.56
C PRO A 94 -10.02 14.59 19.99
N LEU A 95 -10.40 13.46 19.42
CA LEU A 95 -9.80 12.17 19.73
C LEU A 95 -8.33 12.12 19.33
N ILE A 96 -8.00 12.55 18.10
CA ILE A 96 -6.62 12.56 17.61
C ILE A 96 -5.73 13.51 18.44
N LEU A 97 -6.29 14.59 18.98
CA LEU A 97 -5.54 15.59 19.74
C LEU A 97 -5.49 15.33 21.26
N ALA A 98 -6.45 14.57 21.81
CA ALA A 98 -6.61 14.42 23.28
C ALA A 98 -5.57 13.50 23.93
N GLU A 99 -5.13 12.44 23.26
CA GLU A 99 -4.22 11.42 23.80
C GLU A 99 -2.72 11.79 23.75
N GLN A 100 -2.41 13.04 23.43
CA GLN A 100 -1.06 13.45 23.03
C GLN A 100 -0.21 13.98 24.19
N ARG A 101 -0.26 13.37 25.37
CA ARG A 101 0.57 13.75 26.55
C ARG A 101 2.02 13.98 26.13
N ASP A 102 2.50 15.21 26.15
CA ASP A 102 3.90 15.59 25.87
C ASP A 102 4.48 15.12 24.53
N LEU A 103 3.67 14.44 23.70
CA LEU A 103 4.06 14.04 22.36
C LEU A 103 3.64 15.09 21.34
N GLN A 104 4.38 15.16 20.25
CA GLN A 104 4.15 16.11 19.18
C GLN A 104 3.61 15.37 17.95
N PRO A 105 2.28 15.28 17.75
CA PRO A 105 1.73 14.65 16.55
C PRO A 105 2.06 15.45 15.31
N VAL A 106 2.58 14.76 14.30
CA VAL A 106 2.86 15.28 12.98
C VAL A 106 2.25 14.33 11.95
N GLY A 107 1.37 14.83 11.12
CA GLY A 107 0.74 13.95 10.13
C GLY A 107 -0.45 14.57 9.43
N ILE A 108 -1.30 13.69 8.90
CA ILE A 108 -2.46 14.08 8.11
C ILE A 108 -3.62 13.13 8.39
N TYR A 109 -4.80 13.70 8.55
CA TYR A 109 -6.08 13.01 8.47
C TYR A 109 -6.76 13.41 7.17
N MET A 110 -7.28 12.45 6.43
CA MET A 110 -8.06 12.66 5.20
C MET A 110 -9.29 11.76 5.26
N ALA A 111 -10.45 12.31 4.90
CA ALA A 111 -11.68 11.53 4.85
C ALA A 111 -12.62 12.04 3.77
N GLY A 112 -13.49 11.16 3.29
CA GLY A 112 -14.55 11.49 2.35
C GLY A 112 -14.69 10.49 1.22
N ARG A 113 -15.54 10.85 0.28
CA ARG A 113 -15.93 10.04 -0.86
C ARG A 113 -14.79 9.84 -1.84
N ILE A 114 -14.65 8.62 -2.34
CA ILE A 114 -13.85 8.27 -3.52
C ILE A 114 -14.79 7.54 -4.48
N ALA A 115 -14.81 7.98 -5.74
CA ALA A 115 -15.59 7.33 -6.78
C ALA A 115 -14.71 7.05 -8.01
N GLU A 116 -14.91 5.90 -8.62
CA GLU A 116 -14.30 5.50 -9.88
C GLU A 116 -15.39 5.04 -10.84
N GLY A 117 -15.29 5.46 -12.10
CA GLY A 117 -16.29 5.10 -13.11
C GLY A 117 -15.68 4.92 -14.49
N VAL A 118 -16.28 4.03 -15.27
CA VAL A 118 -15.93 3.81 -16.68
C VAL A 118 -17.22 3.71 -17.50
N ALA A 119 -17.22 4.37 -18.64
CA ALA A 119 -18.28 4.25 -19.64
C ALA A 119 -17.67 4.15 -21.04
N THR A 120 -18.22 3.29 -21.89
CA THR A 120 -17.80 3.15 -23.30
C THR A 120 -18.98 3.44 -24.24
N SER A 121 -18.66 3.81 -25.49
CA SER A 121 -19.65 4.00 -26.54
C SER A 121 -20.37 2.69 -26.91
N SER A 122 -19.77 1.53 -26.64
CA SER A 122 -20.39 0.19 -26.81
C SER A 122 -21.45 -0.15 -25.76
N GLY A 123 -21.59 0.65 -24.70
CA GLY A 123 -22.64 0.47 -23.68
C GLY A 123 -22.17 -0.11 -22.36
N LEU A 124 -20.88 -0.29 -22.15
CA LEU A 124 -20.35 -0.60 -20.83
C LEU A 124 -20.53 0.61 -19.90
N ARG A 125 -20.99 0.36 -18.68
CA ARG A 125 -21.01 1.34 -17.59
C ARG A 125 -20.66 0.65 -16.29
N ARG A 126 -19.64 1.17 -15.60
CA ARG A 126 -19.23 0.71 -14.28
C ARG A 126 -19.04 1.88 -13.36
N TRP A 127 -19.57 1.78 -12.18
CA TRP A 127 -19.42 2.77 -11.14
C TRP A 127 -19.14 2.08 -9.81
N TYR A 128 -18.14 2.59 -9.10
CA TYR A 128 -17.83 2.20 -7.74
C TYR A 128 -17.67 3.47 -6.90
N GLU A 129 -18.30 3.49 -5.73
CA GLU A 129 -18.25 4.62 -4.81
C GLU A 129 -18.15 4.11 -3.38
N THR A 130 -17.22 4.67 -2.64
CA THR A 130 -17.01 4.37 -1.23
C THR A 130 -16.58 5.61 -0.47
N HIS A 131 -16.70 5.57 0.85
CA HIS A 131 -16.25 6.61 1.76
C HIS A 131 -15.12 6.04 2.62
N THR A 132 -13.96 6.65 2.57
CA THR A 132 -12.79 6.18 3.31
C THR A 132 -12.17 7.28 4.15
N PHE A 133 -11.50 6.89 5.22
CA PHE A 133 -10.57 7.76 5.93
C PHE A 133 -9.16 7.18 5.90
N ASP A 134 -8.17 8.06 6.01
CA ASP A 134 -6.76 7.75 6.21
C ASP A 134 -6.21 8.67 7.30
N LEU A 135 -5.62 8.09 8.33
CA LEU A 135 -4.86 8.78 9.36
C LEU A 135 -3.41 8.32 9.29
N ASP A 136 -2.54 9.18 8.84
CA ASP A 136 -1.09 8.97 8.84
C ASP A 136 -0.47 9.91 9.85
N LEU A 137 -0.01 9.37 10.99
CA LEU A 137 0.44 10.14 12.14
C LEU A 137 1.80 9.62 12.61
N SER A 138 2.69 10.54 12.95
CA SER A 138 3.91 10.28 13.69
C SER A 138 3.80 10.96 15.04
N LEU A 139 3.88 10.18 16.11
CA LEU A 139 3.96 10.69 17.48
C LEU A 139 5.42 10.91 17.84
N CYS A 140 5.86 12.17 17.82
CA CYS A 140 7.26 12.54 18.02
C CYS A 140 7.49 12.96 19.50
N LEU A 141 8.65 12.66 20.06
CA LEU A 141 9.04 13.15 21.39
C LEU A 141 9.34 14.66 21.39
N GLY A 142 9.59 15.25 20.24
CA GLY A 142 9.82 16.67 20.05
C GLY A 142 9.86 17.03 18.57
N LEU A 143 10.06 18.31 18.25
CA LEU A 143 10.07 18.82 16.87
C LEU A 143 11.47 19.13 16.34
N GLY A 144 12.51 19.03 17.17
CA GLY A 144 13.90 19.15 16.74
C GLY A 144 14.31 18.01 15.80
N PRO A 145 15.40 18.18 15.02
CA PRO A 145 15.82 17.15 14.07
C PRO A 145 16.08 15.78 14.70
N ARG A 146 16.66 15.73 15.90
CA ARG A 146 16.93 14.49 16.63
C ARG A 146 15.70 13.89 17.29
N GLU A 147 14.81 14.72 17.78
CA GLU A 147 13.56 14.32 18.43
C GLU A 147 12.53 13.78 17.42
N ARG A 148 12.52 14.30 16.19
CA ARG A 148 11.65 13.77 15.10
C ARG A 148 11.99 12.35 14.71
N ASP A 149 13.22 11.93 14.87
CA ASP A 149 13.63 10.53 14.64
C ASP A 149 13.27 9.63 15.82
N ARG A 150 12.87 10.21 16.96
CA ARG A 150 12.28 9.50 18.11
C ARG A 150 10.77 9.60 18.01
N SER A 151 10.20 8.82 17.13
CA SER A 151 8.75 8.84 16.89
C SER A 151 8.21 7.45 16.60
N VAL A 152 6.94 7.29 16.86
CA VAL A 152 6.15 6.13 16.48
C VAL A 152 5.28 6.49 15.28
N LYS A 153 5.33 5.71 14.25
CA LYS A 153 4.45 5.84 13.09
C LYS A 153 3.15 5.09 13.35
N LEU A 154 2.02 5.75 13.14
CA LEU A 154 0.68 5.17 13.18
C LEU A 154 -0.01 5.44 11.85
N THR A 155 -0.50 4.39 11.20
CA THR A 155 -1.27 4.50 9.97
C THR A 155 -2.57 3.71 10.16
N LEU A 156 -3.69 4.42 10.14
CA LEU A 156 -5.03 3.84 10.25
C LEU A 156 -5.88 4.25 9.05
N GLY A 157 -6.82 3.42 8.66
CA GLY A 157 -7.78 3.78 7.63
C GLY A 157 -8.80 2.68 7.37
N GLY A 158 -9.83 3.06 6.63
CA GLY A 158 -10.91 2.16 6.30
C GLY A 158 -12.17 2.91 5.87
N THR A 159 -13.26 2.16 5.74
CA THR A 159 -14.58 2.67 5.37
C THR A 159 -15.46 2.96 6.59
N ARG A 160 -14.99 2.65 7.79
CA ARG A 160 -15.71 2.83 9.04
C ARG A 160 -14.74 3.35 10.12
N TRP A 161 -15.12 4.41 10.79
CA TRP A 161 -14.44 4.92 11.94
C TRP A 161 -14.92 4.21 13.21
N ASP A 162 -13.98 3.60 13.94
CA ASP A 162 -14.23 2.99 15.24
C ASP A 162 -13.42 3.77 16.30
N PRO A 163 -14.08 4.60 17.13
CA PRO A 163 -13.39 5.42 18.13
C PRO A 163 -12.59 4.59 19.11
N ALA A 164 -13.13 3.47 19.59
CA ALA A 164 -12.46 2.62 20.60
C ALA A 164 -11.18 1.99 20.02
N GLU A 165 -11.22 1.55 18.75
CA GLU A 165 -10.04 1.03 18.07
C GLU A 165 -8.98 2.12 17.86
N VAL A 166 -9.38 3.33 17.47
CA VAL A 166 -8.46 4.45 17.28
C VAL A 166 -7.83 4.87 18.60
N GLU A 167 -8.60 4.97 19.70
CA GLU A 167 -8.09 5.24 21.05
C GLU A 167 -7.06 4.18 21.48
N ARG A 168 -7.39 2.91 21.29
CA ARG A 168 -6.49 1.81 21.63
C ARG A 168 -5.18 1.87 20.83
N GLN A 169 -5.23 2.18 19.55
CA GLN A 169 -4.05 2.31 18.69
C GLN A 169 -3.20 3.53 19.05
N LEU A 170 -3.85 4.66 19.36
CA LEU A 170 -3.15 5.87 19.83
C LEU A 170 -2.47 5.62 21.18
N ALA A 171 -3.16 4.98 22.14
CA ALA A 171 -2.58 4.62 23.43
C ALA A 171 -1.40 3.65 23.29
N THR A 172 -1.49 2.68 22.42
CA THR A 172 -0.40 1.74 22.10
C THR A 172 0.80 2.47 21.50
N ALA A 173 0.56 3.38 20.55
CA ALA A 173 1.61 4.18 19.94
C ALA A 173 2.26 5.13 20.95
N ALA A 174 1.48 5.75 21.85
CA ALA A 174 1.99 6.59 22.91
C ALA A 174 2.87 5.81 23.91
N ALA A 175 2.45 4.60 24.31
CA ALA A 175 3.24 3.74 25.17
C ALA A 175 4.56 3.31 24.53
N LYS A 176 4.58 3.06 23.21
CA LYS A 176 5.83 2.83 22.46
C LYS A 176 6.70 4.09 22.44
N ALA A 177 6.11 5.26 22.23
CA ALA A 177 6.84 6.54 22.20
C ALA A 177 7.54 6.82 23.54
N GLU A 178 6.90 6.53 24.68
CA GLU A 178 7.54 6.67 25.99
C GLU A 178 8.82 5.84 26.11
N ARG A 179 8.86 4.63 25.54
CA ARG A 179 10.08 3.80 25.53
C ARG A 179 11.21 4.45 24.72
N LEU A 180 10.90 5.28 23.72
CA LEU A 180 11.91 5.99 22.94
C LEU A 180 12.61 7.13 23.72
N ARG A 181 12.17 7.46 24.95
CA ARG A 181 12.86 8.44 25.82
C ARG A 181 14.18 7.93 26.37
N ALA A 182 14.32 6.61 26.48
CA ALA A 182 15.57 5.99 26.93
C ALA A 182 16.72 6.27 25.96
N ASP A 183 17.95 6.08 26.43
CA ASP A 183 19.13 6.21 25.61
C ASP A 183 19.13 5.16 24.49
N ARG A 184 19.49 5.61 23.29
CA ARG A 184 19.62 4.74 22.13
C ARG A 184 20.88 3.92 22.19
N VAL A 185 20.77 2.67 21.75
CA VAL A 185 21.93 1.81 21.55
C VAL A 185 22.21 1.61 20.07
N ARG A 186 23.47 1.56 19.73
CA ARG A 186 23.93 1.16 18.41
C ARG A 186 24.14 -0.33 18.38
N VAL A 187 23.70 -0.98 17.29
CA VAL A 187 24.04 -2.37 17.02
C VAL A 187 25.12 -2.42 15.94
N ALA A 188 26.06 -3.35 16.09
CA ALA A 188 27.10 -3.56 15.10
C ALA A 188 26.53 -4.16 13.81
N PRO A 189 27.20 -4.00 12.67
CA PRO A 189 26.90 -4.80 11.48
C PRO A 189 26.90 -6.30 11.81
N GLY A 190 25.90 -7.02 11.31
CA GLY A 190 25.72 -8.45 11.62
C GLY A 190 24.33 -8.94 11.29
N ALA A 191 24.08 -10.20 11.57
CA ALA A 191 22.80 -10.87 11.37
C ALA A 191 22.04 -10.97 12.70
N TYR A 192 20.79 -10.52 12.74
CA TYR A 192 19.99 -10.47 13.95
C TYR A 192 18.63 -11.14 13.74
N ARG A 193 18.23 -11.99 14.68
CA ARG A 193 16.84 -12.42 14.75
C ARG A 193 15.96 -11.18 14.92
N THR A 194 14.99 -11.02 14.05
CA THR A 194 14.27 -9.74 13.94
C THR A 194 12.78 -9.97 13.74
N TYR A 195 11.98 -9.28 14.53
CA TYR A 195 10.58 -9.06 14.20
C TYR A 195 10.44 -7.81 13.36
N ILE A 196 9.70 -7.93 12.25
CA ILE A 196 9.28 -6.82 11.41
C ILE A 196 7.76 -6.73 11.50
N ALA A 197 7.25 -5.59 11.96
CA ALA A 197 5.82 -5.35 12.10
C ALA A 197 5.13 -5.23 10.72
N PRO A 198 3.80 -5.36 10.65
CA PRO A 198 3.03 -5.31 9.41
C PRO A 198 3.32 -4.06 8.56
N SER A 199 3.50 -2.89 9.19
CA SER A 199 3.84 -1.64 8.50
C SER A 199 5.21 -1.69 7.81
N GLY A 200 6.19 -2.38 8.40
CA GLY A 200 7.49 -2.64 7.79
C GLY A 200 7.38 -3.56 6.57
N TRP A 201 6.62 -4.66 6.69
CA TRP A 201 6.37 -5.58 5.58
C TRP A 201 5.61 -4.92 4.44
N LYS A 202 4.64 -4.05 4.73
CA LYS A 202 3.97 -3.26 3.70
C LYS A 202 4.98 -2.49 2.83
N MET A 203 5.98 -1.87 3.45
CA MET A 203 7.00 -1.12 2.72
C MET A 203 7.85 -2.03 1.82
N ILE A 204 8.20 -3.23 2.28
CA ILE A 204 8.95 -4.23 1.50
C ILE A 204 8.11 -4.71 0.31
N LEU A 205 6.89 -5.19 0.55
CA LEU A 205 6.01 -5.72 -0.50
C LEU A 205 5.67 -4.65 -1.54
N ARG A 206 5.44 -3.40 -1.10
CA ARG A 206 5.21 -2.27 -2.01
C ARG A 206 6.43 -1.99 -2.88
N THR A 207 7.63 -2.00 -2.31
CA THR A 207 8.88 -1.80 -3.07
C THR A 207 9.05 -2.88 -4.12
N LEU A 208 8.84 -4.15 -3.76
CA LEU A 208 8.93 -5.28 -4.69
C LEU A 208 7.84 -5.23 -5.76
N GLY A 209 6.60 -4.91 -5.38
CA GLY A 209 5.48 -4.76 -6.31
C GLY A 209 5.76 -3.71 -7.39
N TRP A 210 6.24 -2.53 -7.01
CA TRP A 210 6.65 -1.48 -7.96
C TRP A 210 7.81 -1.90 -8.86
N ARG A 211 8.59 -2.87 -8.46
CA ARG A 211 9.68 -3.44 -9.25
C ARG A 211 9.23 -4.66 -10.08
N GLY A 212 7.93 -4.95 -10.11
CA GLY A 212 7.33 -5.99 -10.94
C GLY A 212 7.38 -7.40 -10.35
N ALA A 213 7.46 -7.53 -9.02
CA ALA A 213 7.48 -8.85 -8.37
C ALA A 213 6.24 -9.70 -8.72
N PHE A 214 5.11 -9.05 -8.91
CA PHE A 214 3.83 -9.70 -9.23
C PHE A 214 3.37 -9.50 -10.68
N SER A 215 4.18 -8.91 -11.53
CA SER A 215 3.84 -8.56 -12.93
C SER A 215 4.20 -9.69 -13.89
N HIS A 216 3.21 -10.13 -14.70
CA HIS A 216 3.45 -11.08 -15.79
C HIS A 216 4.49 -10.57 -16.79
N ARG A 217 4.35 -9.31 -17.20
CA ARG A 217 5.28 -8.68 -18.15
C ARG A 217 6.70 -8.65 -17.60
N ALA A 218 6.88 -8.36 -16.31
CA ALA A 218 8.20 -8.39 -15.69
C ALA A 218 8.79 -9.80 -15.63
N VAL A 219 7.95 -10.82 -15.40
CA VAL A 219 8.36 -12.23 -15.44
C VAL A 219 8.78 -12.63 -16.86
N ALA A 220 7.95 -12.37 -17.86
CA ALA A 220 8.21 -12.69 -19.25
C ALA A 220 9.49 -12.02 -19.78
N ASN A 221 9.76 -10.79 -19.36
CA ASN A 221 10.96 -10.03 -19.72
C ASN A 221 12.20 -10.36 -18.85
N GLY A 222 12.11 -11.30 -17.91
CA GLY A 222 13.20 -11.65 -17.01
C GLY A 222 13.60 -10.54 -16.03
N THR A 223 12.72 -9.55 -15.80
CA THR A 223 12.98 -8.39 -14.94
C THR A 223 12.28 -8.45 -13.58
N SER A 224 11.51 -9.50 -13.30
CA SER A 224 10.85 -9.68 -12.00
C SER A 224 11.85 -9.97 -10.89
N PRO A 225 11.75 -9.30 -9.72
CA PRO A 225 12.53 -9.69 -8.54
C PRO A 225 12.21 -11.11 -8.06
N PHE A 226 11.01 -11.62 -8.39
CA PHE A 226 10.59 -12.98 -8.04
C PHE A 226 10.88 -14.01 -9.14
N ALA A 227 11.77 -13.69 -10.09
CA ALA A 227 12.17 -14.62 -11.15
C ALA A 227 12.64 -15.98 -10.62
N ALA A 228 13.30 -16.04 -9.47
CA ALA A 228 13.74 -17.28 -8.83
C ALA A 228 12.54 -18.16 -8.42
N LEU A 229 11.48 -17.58 -7.87
CA LEU A 229 10.24 -18.31 -7.52
C LEU A 229 9.57 -18.89 -8.76
N HIS A 230 9.58 -18.17 -9.88
CA HIS A 230 9.04 -18.64 -11.16
C HIS A 230 9.88 -19.78 -11.77
N ARG A 231 11.15 -19.93 -11.37
CA ARG A 231 12.01 -21.06 -11.75
C ARG A 231 11.91 -22.26 -10.79
N GLY A 232 11.03 -22.17 -9.77
CA GLY A 232 10.75 -23.28 -8.85
C GLY A 232 11.36 -23.13 -7.45
N GLU A 233 12.09 -22.04 -7.14
CA GLU A 233 12.42 -21.72 -5.76
C GLU A 233 11.14 -21.46 -4.96
N ARG A 234 11.22 -21.51 -3.65
CA ARG A 234 10.05 -21.42 -2.77
C ARG A 234 10.29 -20.50 -1.60
N LEU A 235 9.25 -19.81 -1.20
CA LEU A 235 9.15 -19.23 0.12
C LEU A 235 8.78 -20.32 1.14
N SER A 236 8.72 -19.96 2.42
CA SER A 236 8.18 -20.85 3.46
C SER A 236 6.73 -21.22 3.15
N THR A 237 6.34 -22.46 3.45
CA THR A 237 4.94 -22.92 3.32
C THR A 237 3.95 -22.12 4.18
N ARG A 238 4.45 -21.34 5.14
CA ARG A 238 3.64 -20.40 5.94
C ARG A 238 3.24 -19.14 5.18
N VAL A 239 3.81 -18.89 3.99
CA VAL A 239 3.57 -17.66 3.23
C VAL A 239 2.54 -17.93 2.14
N SER A 240 1.37 -17.29 2.28
CA SER A 240 0.37 -17.17 1.22
C SER A 240 0.03 -15.71 1.04
N ILE A 241 0.08 -15.24 -0.22
CA ILE A 241 -0.15 -13.84 -0.62
C ILE A 241 -1.21 -13.83 -1.69
N SER A 242 -2.23 -13.00 -1.54
CA SER A 242 -3.24 -12.76 -2.56
C SER A 242 -3.45 -11.27 -2.85
N GLU A 243 -3.97 -10.95 -4.01
CA GLU A 243 -4.68 -9.70 -4.24
C GLU A 243 -6.15 -9.96 -3.93
N ASN A 244 -6.70 -9.28 -2.91
CA ASN A 244 -8.04 -9.52 -2.43
C ASN A 244 -8.90 -8.25 -2.48
N HIS A 245 -9.76 -8.16 -3.50
CA HIS A 245 -10.67 -7.03 -3.69
C HIS A 245 -11.90 -7.07 -2.78
N SER A 246 -12.20 -8.20 -2.14
CA SER A 246 -13.29 -8.31 -1.15
C SER A 246 -13.05 -7.48 0.11
N LEU A 247 -11.80 -7.03 0.32
CA LEU A 247 -11.46 -6.13 1.42
C LEU A 247 -12.04 -4.70 1.26
N GLY A 248 -12.61 -4.37 0.09
CA GLY A 248 -13.27 -3.09 -0.17
C GLY A 248 -12.31 -1.90 -0.37
N TRP A 249 -11.05 -2.16 -0.70
CA TRP A 249 -10.04 -1.11 -0.87
C TRP A 249 -9.78 -0.71 -2.32
N THR A 250 -10.42 -1.36 -3.26
CA THR A 250 -10.24 -1.09 -4.69
C THR A 250 -11.54 -1.34 -5.42
N ALA A 251 -11.77 -0.60 -6.51
CA ALA A 251 -12.90 -0.87 -7.38
C ALA A 251 -12.82 -2.30 -7.96
N PRO A 252 -13.95 -3.00 -8.18
CA PRO A 252 -13.99 -4.36 -8.74
C PRO A 252 -13.68 -4.40 -10.25
N PHE A 253 -13.14 -3.32 -10.79
CA PHE A 253 -12.74 -3.18 -12.18
C PHE A 253 -11.48 -2.30 -12.32
N SER A 254 -10.76 -2.48 -13.41
CA SER A 254 -9.60 -1.64 -13.75
C SER A 254 -10.05 -0.26 -14.29
N PRO A 255 -9.17 0.73 -14.34
CA PRO A 255 -9.48 2.03 -14.96
C PRO A 255 -9.94 1.93 -16.42
N ASP A 256 -9.60 0.86 -17.12
CA ASP A 256 -10.01 0.60 -18.51
C ASP A 256 -11.33 -0.20 -18.58
N GLY A 257 -11.95 -0.53 -17.46
CA GLY A 257 -13.26 -1.17 -17.37
C GLY A 257 -13.26 -2.70 -17.35
N PHE A 258 -12.12 -3.36 -17.30
CA PHE A 258 -12.06 -4.81 -17.16
C PHE A 258 -12.36 -5.25 -15.73
N ARG A 259 -13.17 -6.29 -15.57
CA ARG A 259 -13.45 -6.86 -14.24
C ARG A 259 -12.20 -7.46 -13.64
N ARG A 260 -11.96 -7.19 -12.37
CA ARG A 260 -10.95 -7.85 -11.55
C ARG A 260 -11.51 -9.14 -10.97
N ARG A 261 -10.63 -10.08 -10.70
CA ARG A 261 -11.00 -11.25 -9.89
C ARG A 261 -11.24 -10.78 -8.45
N LEU A 262 -12.23 -11.34 -7.78
CA LEU A 262 -12.49 -10.99 -6.37
C LEU A 262 -11.28 -11.30 -5.50
N GLU A 263 -10.66 -12.46 -5.75
CA GLU A 263 -9.41 -12.89 -5.15
C GLU A 263 -8.50 -13.51 -6.21
N LEU A 264 -7.23 -13.12 -6.19
CA LEU A 264 -6.18 -13.63 -7.06
C LEU A 264 -5.05 -14.15 -6.16
N PRO A 265 -4.90 -15.49 -5.99
CA PRO A 265 -3.77 -16.03 -5.26
C PRO A 265 -2.49 -15.80 -6.05
N LEU A 266 -1.53 -15.10 -5.46
CA LEU A 266 -0.23 -14.77 -6.04
C LEU A 266 0.84 -15.79 -5.59
N VAL A 267 0.82 -16.10 -4.29
CA VAL A 267 1.66 -17.13 -3.69
C VAL A 267 0.78 -17.98 -2.77
N GLU A 268 0.83 -19.29 -2.92
CA GLU A 268 0.12 -20.26 -2.07
C GLU A 268 1.14 -21.22 -1.46
N GLU A 269 1.18 -21.27 -0.12
CA GLU A 269 2.11 -22.12 0.63
C GLU A 269 3.55 -22.03 0.11
N GLY A 270 4.02 -20.82 -0.11
CA GLY A 270 5.36 -20.52 -0.58
C GLY A 270 5.62 -20.74 -2.07
N ARG A 271 4.63 -21.15 -2.85
CA ARG A 271 4.76 -21.35 -4.32
C ARG A 271 4.03 -20.25 -5.07
N VAL A 272 4.61 -19.79 -6.16
CA VAL A 272 3.88 -18.91 -7.08
C VAL A 272 2.67 -19.66 -7.64
N SER A 273 1.48 -19.08 -7.48
CA SER A 273 0.22 -19.58 -8.00
C SER A 273 -0.22 -18.79 -9.24
N SER A 274 -0.11 -17.46 -9.18
CA SER A 274 -0.50 -16.58 -10.27
C SER A 274 0.32 -15.27 -10.24
N VAL A 275 0.06 -14.42 -11.23
CA VAL A 275 0.61 -13.06 -11.34
C VAL A 275 -0.49 -12.11 -11.81
N CYS A 276 -0.29 -10.82 -11.60
CA CYS A 276 -1.13 -9.78 -12.18
C CYS A 276 -0.88 -9.71 -13.69
N VAL A 277 -1.93 -9.84 -14.48
CA VAL A 277 -1.89 -9.79 -15.95
C VAL A 277 -2.84 -8.69 -16.42
N ALA A 278 -2.30 -7.61 -16.97
CA ALA A 278 -3.10 -6.58 -17.61
C ALA A 278 -3.74 -7.12 -18.92
N PRO A 279 -4.91 -6.63 -19.31
CA PRO A 279 -5.56 -7.09 -20.55
C PRO A 279 -4.69 -6.94 -21.80
N ARG A 280 -3.94 -5.84 -21.92
CA ARG A 280 -2.96 -5.63 -23.00
C ARG A 280 -1.84 -6.69 -22.97
N THR A 281 -1.28 -6.95 -21.81
CA THR A 281 -0.25 -7.98 -21.62
C THR A 281 -0.79 -9.37 -21.97
N ALA A 282 -2.06 -9.63 -21.62
CA ALA A 282 -2.71 -10.88 -21.98
C ALA A 282 -2.74 -11.13 -23.50
N LEU A 283 -3.05 -10.09 -24.29
CA LEU A 283 -3.00 -10.17 -25.75
C LEU A 283 -1.56 -10.33 -26.28
N GLU A 284 -0.62 -9.57 -25.73
CA GLU A 284 0.79 -9.60 -26.14
C GLU A 284 1.43 -10.98 -25.94
N TYR A 285 1.10 -11.66 -24.85
CA TYR A 285 1.72 -12.94 -24.46
C TYR A 285 0.82 -14.17 -24.66
N GLY A 286 -0.41 -13.98 -25.13
CA GLY A 286 -1.36 -15.09 -25.35
C GLY A 286 -1.82 -15.79 -24.06
N VAL A 287 -1.96 -15.07 -22.96
CA VAL A 287 -2.37 -15.60 -21.64
C VAL A 287 -3.68 -14.96 -21.17
N PRO A 288 -4.43 -15.59 -20.24
CA PRO A 288 -5.64 -14.98 -19.67
C PRO A 288 -5.30 -13.76 -18.81
N HIS A 289 -6.05 -12.65 -18.96
CA HIS A 289 -5.91 -11.49 -18.07
C HIS A 289 -6.56 -11.72 -16.70
N THR A 290 -6.07 -11.03 -15.68
CA THR A 290 -6.64 -11.01 -14.32
C THR A 290 -7.48 -9.74 -14.05
N GLY A 291 -7.55 -8.82 -15.01
CA GLY A 291 -8.14 -7.50 -14.86
C GLY A 291 -7.21 -6.51 -14.13
N ALA A 292 -5.94 -6.83 -14.02
CA ALA A 292 -4.95 -5.93 -13.43
C ALA A 292 -4.83 -4.62 -14.22
N THR A 293 -4.31 -3.58 -13.55
CA THR A 293 -3.94 -2.33 -14.21
C THR A 293 -2.72 -2.52 -15.11
N ALA A 294 -2.40 -1.52 -15.93
CA ALA A 294 -1.23 -1.55 -16.81
C ALA A 294 0.11 -1.73 -16.07
N GLU A 295 0.16 -1.35 -14.81
CA GLU A 295 1.33 -1.51 -13.93
C GLU A 295 1.50 -2.96 -13.44
N GLU A 296 0.44 -3.77 -13.50
CA GLU A 296 0.42 -5.16 -13.02
C GLU A 296 0.91 -5.28 -11.57
N ASN A 297 0.52 -4.31 -10.75
CA ASN A 297 0.86 -4.24 -9.34
C ASN A 297 -0.41 -4.39 -8.51
N PRO A 298 -0.45 -5.31 -7.52
CA PRO A 298 -1.64 -5.51 -6.70
C PRO A 298 -1.99 -4.23 -5.91
N GLY A 299 -3.27 -3.87 -5.92
CA GLY A 299 -3.80 -2.71 -5.19
C GLY A 299 -4.35 -3.04 -3.81
N SER A 300 -4.61 -4.32 -3.54
CA SER A 300 -5.21 -4.82 -2.29
C SER A 300 -4.52 -6.12 -1.87
N ILE A 301 -3.32 -5.99 -1.27
CA ILE A 301 -2.52 -7.16 -0.87
C ILE A 301 -3.02 -7.72 0.45
N GLU A 302 -3.23 -9.03 0.49
CA GLU A 302 -3.45 -9.79 1.70
C GLU A 302 -2.36 -10.85 1.88
N VAL A 303 -1.83 -10.95 3.11
CA VAL A 303 -1.00 -12.07 3.53
C VAL A 303 -1.77 -12.85 4.60
N ALA A 304 -1.78 -14.17 4.46
CA ALA A 304 -2.45 -15.05 5.42
C ALA A 304 -1.88 -14.86 6.84
N ALA A 305 -2.74 -14.96 7.83
CA ALA A 305 -2.33 -14.96 9.23
C ALA A 305 -1.44 -16.18 9.53
N GLY A 306 -0.48 -16.00 10.45
CA GLY A 306 0.23 -17.11 11.07
C GLY A 306 -0.42 -17.54 12.38
N ASP A 307 0.39 -18.14 13.23
CA ASP A 307 -0.01 -18.73 14.51
C ASP A 307 0.69 -18.10 15.74
N LEU A 308 1.61 -17.13 15.52
CA LEU A 308 2.34 -16.51 16.61
C LEU A 308 1.51 -15.37 17.25
N PRO A 309 1.16 -15.47 18.55
CA PRO A 309 0.54 -14.35 19.24
C PRO A 309 1.47 -13.13 19.29
N LEU A 310 0.96 -11.94 18.97
CA LEU A 310 1.75 -10.71 18.99
C LEU A 310 2.38 -10.44 20.36
N ALA A 311 1.70 -10.81 21.43
CA ALA A 311 2.19 -10.65 22.80
C ALA A 311 3.44 -11.48 23.12
N GLU A 312 3.64 -12.61 22.43
CA GLU A 312 4.79 -13.50 22.62
C GLU A 312 6.01 -13.10 21.78
N ILE A 313 5.88 -12.14 20.89
CA ILE A 313 6.94 -11.77 19.94
C ILE A 313 8.27 -11.45 20.62
N PRO A 314 8.34 -10.64 21.71
CA PRO A 314 9.63 -10.36 22.35
C PRO A 314 10.30 -11.64 22.89
N GLU A 315 9.52 -12.55 23.48
CA GLU A 315 10.02 -13.84 24.00
C GLU A 315 10.54 -14.74 22.86
N ARG A 316 9.81 -14.79 21.73
CA ARG A 316 10.20 -15.56 20.53
C ARG A 316 11.46 -15.02 19.87
N ILE A 317 11.70 -13.71 19.97
CA ILE A 317 12.95 -13.10 19.50
C ILE A 317 14.11 -13.56 20.42
N GLY A 318 13.91 -13.61 21.75
CA GLY A 318 14.96 -13.83 22.71
C GLY A 318 15.96 -12.66 22.74
N ASP A 319 17.04 -12.76 21.96
CA ASP A 319 18.01 -11.69 21.70
C ASP A 319 17.96 -11.29 20.23
N GLY A 320 17.59 -10.04 19.95
CA GLY A 320 17.42 -9.61 18.56
C GLY A 320 16.91 -8.18 18.42
N LEU A 321 16.11 -7.94 17.37
CA LEU A 321 15.56 -6.63 17.04
C LEU A 321 14.05 -6.68 16.91
N TYR A 322 13.39 -5.61 17.32
CA TYR A 322 11.98 -5.34 17.08
C TYR A 322 11.86 -4.08 16.22
N LEU A 323 11.39 -4.21 14.98
CA LEU A 323 11.28 -3.13 14.02
C LEU A 323 9.81 -2.85 13.72
N ASP A 324 9.31 -1.70 14.17
CA ASP A 324 7.92 -1.31 13.99
C ASP A 324 7.66 -0.78 12.58
N HIS A 325 8.63 -0.10 11.99
CA HIS A 325 8.51 0.48 10.64
C HIS A 325 9.86 0.50 9.93
N LEU A 326 9.81 0.52 8.60
CA LEU A 326 11.00 0.64 7.74
C LEU A 326 10.87 1.88 6.85
N HIS A 327 12.00 2.49 6.50
CA HIS A 327 12.03 3.73 5.76
C HIS A 327 13.07 3.73 4.65
N TYR A 328 12.82 4.49 3.59
CA TYR A 328 13.76 4.72 2.49
C TYR A 328 14.20 3.43 1.77
N LEU A 329 13.23 2.57 1.46
CA LEU A 329 13.51 1.28 0.85
C LEU A 329 13.81 1.39 -0.65
N ASN A 330 14.78 0.61 -1.10
CA ASN A 330 15.09 0.39 -2.50
C ASN A 330 15.44 -1.07 -2.76
N LEU A 331 15.19 -1.51 -3.98
CA LEU A 331 15.71 -2.80 -4.46
C LEU A 331 17.22 -2.65 -4.66
N SER A 332 18.02 -3.38 -3.88
CA SER A 332 19.50 -3.37 -3.97
C SER A 332 20.02 -4.42 -4.94
N ASP A 333 19.36 -5.57 -5.01
CA ASP A 333 19.65 -6.63 -5.98
C ASP A 333 18.36 -7.30 -6.46
N ARG A 334 18.16 -7.28 -7.77
CA ARG A 334 16.96 -7.85 -8.39
C ARG A 334 17.01 -9.39 -8.40
N GLY A 335 18.16 -9.97 -8.64
CA GLY A 335 18.32 -11.43 -8.79
C GLY A 335 18.00 -12.20 -7.51
N THR A 336 18.26 -11.60 -6.37
CA THR A 336 18.00 -12.14 -5.04
C THR A 336 16.80 -11.48 -4.36
N ALA A 337 16.08 -10.59 -5.03
CA ALA A 337 15.04 -9.72 -4.46
C ALA A 337 15.51 -9.02 -3.18
N SER A 338 16.76 -8.57 -3.16
CA SER A 338 17.32 -7.89 -1.98
C SER A 338 16.82 -6.46 -1.88
N VAL A 339 16.47 -6.07 -0.66
CA VAL A 339 15.97 -4.74 -0.33
C VAL A 339 16.88 -4.11 0.71
N THR A 340 17.34 -2.88 0.44
CA THR A 340 18.02 -2.05 1.42
C THR A 340 17.10 -0.98 1.97
N GLY A 341 17.30 -0.59 3.23
CA GLY A 341 16.51 0.44 3.87
C GLY A 341 17.05 0.83 5.23
N LEU A 342 16.31 1.67 5.94
CA LEU A 342 16.64 2.18 7.26
C LEU A 342 15.60 1.72 8.30
N THR A 343 16.06 1.41 9.52
CA THR A 343 15.22 1.19 10.70
C THR A 343 14.86 2.55 11.30
N ARG A 344 13.89 3.24 10.71
CA ARG A 344 13.44 4.53 11.23
C ARG A 344 12.14 4.37 12.00
N PHE A 345 11.86 5.32 12.89
CA PHE A 345 10.77 5.34 13.85
C PHE A 345 11.03 4.36 15.01
N ALA A 346 9.99 3.73 15.57
CA ALA A 346 10.15 2.84 16.71
C ALA A 346 10.90 1.56 16.31
N ALA A 347 12.14 1.47 16.74
CA ALA A 347 12.98 0.29 16.61
C ALA A 347 13.68 0.03 17.96
N PHE A 348 13.72 -1.24 18.38
CA PHE A 348 14.19 -1.61 19.71
C PHE A 348 15.13 -2.81 19.67
N ARG A 349 16.11 -2.82 20.57
CA ARG A 349 16.83 -4.03 20.96
C ARG A 349 15.89 -4.91 21.80
N VAL A 350 15.95 -6.20 21.56
CA VAL A 350 15.31 -7.21 22.44
C VAL A 350 16.43 -7.97 23.15
N ARG A 351 16.33 -8.11 24.46
CA ARG A 351 17.24 -8.88 25.31
C ARG A 351 16.46 -9.76 26.25
N ASP A 352 16.88 -10.99 26.42
CA ASP A 352 16.22 -11.97 27.32
C ASP A 352 14.70 -11.99 27.14
N GLY A 353 14.22 -11.95 25.89
CA GLY A 353 12.80 -11.99 25.57
C GLY A 353 12.00 -10.73 25.93
N ARG A 354 12.66 -9.59 26.14
CA ARG A 354 12.00 -8.31 26.51
C ARG A 354 12.46 -7.17 25.61
N ILE A 355 11.52 -6.28 25.26
CA ILE A 355 11.88 -5.04 24.59
C ILE A 355 12.71 -4.19 25.55
N ALA A 356 13.94 -3.92 25.17
CA ALA A 356 14.94 -3.20 25.96
C ALA A 356 15.13 -1.75 25.43
N GLU A 357 16.32 -1.41 24.97
CA GLU A 357 16.67 -0.07 24.59
C GLU A 357 16.19 0.28 23.17
N PRO A 358 15.82 1.54 22.87
CA PRO A 358 15.59 1.97 21.50
C PRO A 358 16.90 1.94 20.70
N LEU A 359 16.79 1.67 19.40
CA LEU A 359 17.93 1.61 18.49
C LEU A 359 18.26 2.99 17.89
N GLU A 360 19.54 3.23 17.63
CA GLU A 360 19.92 4.19 16.60
C GLU A 360 19.39 3.74 15.24
N ILE A 361 19.27 4.70 14.30
CA ILE A 361 18.89 4.35 12.93
C ILE A 361 20.05 3.60 12.30
N VAL A 362 19.78 2.39 11.86
CA VAL A 362 20.76 1.54 11.15
C VAL A 362 20.24 1.17 9.77
N ARG A 363 21.16 0.85 8.88
CA ARG A 363 20.85 0.34 7.54
C ARG A 363 20.81 -1.19 7.55
N PHE A 364 19.82 -1.74 6.89
CA PHE A 364 19.77 -3.16 6.55
C PHE A 364 19.85 -3.35 5.03
N ASP A 365 20.30 -4.52 4.61
CA ASP A 365 20.30 -4.97 3.22
C ASP A 365 20.19 -6.48 3.18
N ASP A 366 19.06 -7.01 2.68
CA ASP A 366 18.83 -8.44 2.74
C ASP A 366 17.87 -8.96 1.66
N SER A 367 17.99 -10.26 1.35
CA SER A 367 17.13 -10.96 0.40
C SER A 367 15.76 -11.27 0.99
N VAL A 368 14.72 -10.72 0.40
CA VAL A 368 13.34 -11.00 0.81
C VAL A 368 12.96 -12.46 0.53
N LEU A 369 13.53 -13.07 -0.51
CA LEU A 369 13.33 -14.50 -0.80
C LEU A 369 13.83 -15.38 0.35
N GLN A 370 14.98 -15.04 0.93
CA GLN A 370 15.51 -15.77 2.07
C GLN A 370 14.75 -15.45 3.36
N LEU A 371 14.40 -14.17 3.60
CA LEU A 371 13.66 -13.76 4.79
C LEU A 371 12.27 -14.39 4.86
N LEU A 372 11.55 -14.48 3.75
CA LEU A 372 10.26 -15.15 3.67
C LEU A 372 10.36 -16.64 3.31
N GLY A 373 11.55 -17.13 3.00
CA GLY A 373 11.87 -18.53 2.71
C GLY A 373 12.36 -19.28 3.93
N GLU A 374 13.59 -19.79 3.86
CA GLU A 374 14.20 -20.63 4.89
C GLU A 374 14.44 -19.91 6.22
N ARG A 375 14.58 -18.58 6.20
CA ARG A 375 14.82 -17.77 7.40
C ARG A 375 13.53 -17.26 8.07
N LEU A 376 12.35 -17.60 7.55
CA LEU A 376 11.09 -17.27 8.20
C LEU A 376 10.87 -18.19 9.42
N ILE A 377 10.86 -17.61 10.61
CA ILE A 377 10.51 -18.31 11.85
C ILE A 377 8.99 -18.45 11.96
N GLY A 378 8.24 -17.37 11.71
CA GLY A 378 6.79 -17.41 11.73
C GLY A 378 6.14 -16.05 11.47
N LEU A 379 4.82 -16.09 11.26
CA LEU A 379 3.96 -14.94 11.08
C LEU A 379 3.03 -14.77 12.28
N THR A 380 2.64 -13.54 12.59
CA THR A 380 1.68 -13.28 13.68
C THR A 380 0.28 -13.74 13.32
N ALA A 381 -0.49 -14.16 14.35
CA ALA A 381 -1.91 -14.45 14.22
C ALA A 381 -2.72 -13.17 13.97
N GLU A 382 -2.31 -12.08 14.61
CA GLU A 382 -2.91 -10.76 14.40
C GLU A 382 -2.39 -10.14 13.11
N ARG A 383 -3.31 -9.48 12.40
CA ARG A 383 -3.02 -8.75 11.17
C ARG A 383 -3.46 -7.30 11.29
N GLU A 384 -2.77 -6.41 10.62
CA GLU A 384 -3.10 -5.00 10.56
C GLU A 384 -3.65 -4.60 9.20
N ARG A 385 -4.70 -3.77 9.22
CA ARG A 385 -5.23 -3.08 8.04
C ARG A 385 -4.43 -1.81 7.81
N LEU A 386 -3.74 -1.74 6.68
CA LEU A 386 -2.83 -0.67 6.33
C LEU A 386 -3.28 -0.01 5.03
N PRO A 387 -4.00 1.12 5.08
CA PRO A 387 -4.45 1.84 3.88
C PRO A 387 -3.25 2.35 3.06
N GLU A 388 -3.45 2.63 1.78
CA GLU A 388 -2.39 3.17 0.93
C GLU A 388 -2.00 4.60 1.33
N GLY A 389 -2.92 5.41 1.84
CA GLY A 389 -2.64 6.73 2.42
C GLY A 389 -2.00 7.74 1.46
N ARG A 390 -2.18 7.57 0.14
CA ARG A 390 -1.62 8.49 -0.87
C ARG A 390 -2.39 9.79 -0.93
N SER A 391 -1.67 10.90 -0.93
CA SER A 391 -2.21 12.24 -1.10
C SER A 391 -1.60 13.02 -2.28
N TYR A 392 -0.68 12.42 -3.04
CA TYR A 392 -0.12 13.03 -4.24
C TYR A 392 -1.16 13.01 -5.36
N HIS A 393 -1.40 14.17 -5.97
CA HIS A 393 -2.43 14.44 -6.97
C HIS A 393 -3.85 14.29 -6.40
N ARG A 394 -4.26 13.10 -6.03
CA ARG A 394 -5.56 12.78 -5.43
C ARG A 394 -5.45 11.64 -4.44
N ARG A 395 -6.47 11.49 -3.60
CA ARG A 395 -6.64 10.28 -2.81
C ARG A 395 -6.86 9.09 -3.76
N ALA A 396 -6.32 7.96 -3.39
CA ALA A 396 -6.49 6.71 -4.14
C ALA A 396 -6.92 5.60 -3.21
N LEU A 397 -7.68 4.66 -3.74
CA LEU A 397 -8.00 3.40 -3.10
C LEU A 397 -6.77 2.50 -3.09
N GLY A 398 -6.71 1.60 -2.12
CA GLY A 398 -5.67 0.60 -1.99
C GLY A 398 -5.30 0.35 -0.54
N GLY A 399 -4.63 -0.77 -0.31
CA GLY A 399 -4.18 -1.14 1.03
C GLY A 399 -3.55 -2.51 1.12
N ALA A 400 -3.26 -2.90 2.36
CA ALA A 400 -2.75 -4.22 2.68
C ALA A 400 -3.30 -4.73 4.01
N LEU A 401 -3.56 -6.03 4.11
CA LEU A 401 -3.89 -6.74 5.33
C LEU A 401 -2.77 -7.73 5.63
N LEU A 402 -1.91 -7.40 6.60
CA LEU A 402 -0.65 -8.10 6.80
C LEU A 402 -0.44 -8.53 8.25
N PRO A 403 0.13 -9.74 8.48
CA PRO A 403 0.74 -10.10 9.75
C PRO A 403 2.12 -9.44 9.91
N GLY A 404 2.65 -9.43 11.14
CA GLY A 404 4.06 -9.27 11.39
C GLY A 404 4.81 -10.58 11.15
N ALA A 405 6.14 -10.52 11.02
CA ALA A 405 6.96 -11.71 10.83
C ALA A 405 8.22 -11.69 11.68
N ILE A 406 8.58 -12.84 12.25
CA ILE A 406 9.90 -13.07 12.82
C ILE A 406 10.77 -13.77 11.78
N VAL A 407 11.94 -13.22 11.55
CA VAL A 407 12.93 -13.76 10.61
C VAL A 407 14.26 -14.00 11.34
N GLU A 408 14.97 -15.05 10.94
CA GLU A 408 16.31 -15.32 11.42
C GLU A 408 17.34 -14.52 10.61
N GLY A 409 18.17 -13.78 11.29
CA GLY A 409 19.37 -13.21 10.73
C GLY A 409 19.17 -12.04 9.74
N LEU A 410 18.26 -11.10 10.00
CA LEU A 410 18.21 -9.86 9.21
C LEU A 410 19.56 -9.16 9.24
N ARG A 411 20.12 -8.87 8.07
CA ARG A 411 21.46 -8.33 7.93
C ARG A 411 21.49 -6.82 8.09
N ILE A 412 22.05 -6.37 9.21
CA ILE A 412 22.40 -4.96 9.46
C ILE A 412 23.77 -4.69 8.85
N VAL A 413 23.91 -3.61 8.07
CA VAL A 413 25.11 -3.30 7.30
C VAL A 413 25.83 -2.02 7.76
N SER A 414 25.14 -1.10 8.43
CA SER A 414 25.72 0.12 9.03
C SER A 414 24.81 0.76 10.05
#